data_7d2bdbbbc3dc06bb61cda54d5f0d1cf4
#
_entry.id   7d2bdbbbc3dc06bb61cda54d5f0d1cf4
#
_cell.length_a   1.000
_cell.length_b   1.000
_cell.length_c   1.000
_cell.angle_alpha   90.00
_cell.angle_beta   90.00
_cell.angle_gamma   90.00
#
_symmetry.space_group_name_H-M   'P 1'
#
loop_
_entity.id
_entity.type
_entity.pdbx_description
1 polymer ?
#
loop_
_entity_poly.entity_id
_entity_poly.type
_entity_poly.pdbx_seq_one_letter_code
_entity_poly.pdbx_strand_id
1 'polypeptide(L)'
;ACRRFAQLTGKTDILVKDAPGFAVNRFFVPWLNEATRILEAGIANIPTIDKVAMETFGIGMGPFKLMNVTGIPIAKHSCESLAGKLGAFYAPSARLKAQFESGELWPLVGEVDDAALEEVADRLLGAVFCVATSLLEKGVTDMTDIDLGAKVGLRWRKGPFEVMNRVGIDTAYAQVATLLKDWPDLTVPVHLENQHKKGVPWDIRYVKYVQDGDLGRVVLSRPDAMNALNETVVKHLDEAFQEAASDHQTQAVILEGAGKAFVAGADIGFFVKCIREGRLDDNFKFTEYGQSVLNRIDESQKLVVAKMDGLALGGGLELALSADVIVATPKAVMGFPETGIGIYPGLGGTQRTSRYIGKALAKYLIFTGRLIPAEVALSIGLVDYVFAPDEIENKIRSLIADGKMVPKKGRKDEELPPEFQKIKPLFADENIEAWLNGKYLDSEDALTARTAKIIAGKAPLALRFANQIIDAGYEMALSNGVRQELAHLNEIFSTADALIGLTSVGKGRPVFQGK
;
A
#
# COMPACT_ATOMS: atom_id res chain seq x y z
N ALA A 1 4.14 -8.70 -21.83
CA ALA A 1 3.77 -7.53 -22.67
C ALA A 1 2.57 -6.78 -22.07
N CYS A 2 1.37 -7.41 -21.90
CA CYS A 2 0.14 -6.73 -21.42
C CYS A 2 0.28 -6.12 -20.01
N ARG A 3 0.86 -6.86 -19.05
CA ARG A 3 1.13 -6.36 -17.70
C ARG A 3 1.99 -5.10 -17.74
N ARG A 4 3.07 -5.12 -18.53
CA ARG A 4 3.95 -3.96 -18.69
C ARG A 4 3.23 -2.77 -19.30
N PHE A 5 2.39 -2.99 -20.30
CA PHE A 5 1.56 -1.93 -20.90
C PHE A 5 0.60 -1.32 -19.89
N ALA A 6 -0.08 -2.14 -19.08
CA ALA A 6 -0.96 -1.66 -18.01
C ALA A 6 -0.19 -0.77 -17.01
N GLN A 7 0.98 -1.20 -16.55
CA GLN A 7 1.84 -0.44 -15.65
C GLN A 7 2.28 0.91 -16.26
N LEU A 8 2.75 0.90 -17.52
CA LEU A 8 3.16 2.11 -18.23
C LEU A 8 2.02 3.13 -18.40
N THR A 9 0.79 2.65 -18.52
CA THR A 9 -0.42 3.48 -18.62
C THR A 9 -1.02 3.85 -17.25
N GLY A 10 -0.35 3.50 -16.14
CA GLY A 10 -0.79 3.81 -14.78
C GLY A 10 -2.02 3.03 -14.33
N LYS A 11 -2.27 1.86 -14.93
CA LYS A 11 -3.34 0.95 -14.54
C LYS A 11 -2.84 -0.06 -13.52
N THR A 12 -3.70 -0.41 -12.58
CA THR A 12 -3.48 -1.54 -11.67
C THR A 12 -3.93 -2.81 -12.39
N ASP A 13 -3.04 -3.75 -12.57
CA ASP A 13 -3.31 -5.04 -13.20
C ASP A 13 -3.51 -6.14 -12.14
N ILE A 14 -4.36 -7.11 -12.46
CA ILE A 14 -4.48 -8.38 -11.75
C ILE A 14 -4.28 -9.52 -12.75
N LEU A 15 -3.59 -10.57 -12.31
CA LEU A 15 -3.36 -11.74 -13.16
C LEU A 15 -4.49 -12.74 -12.98
N VAL A 16 -5.19 -13.05 -14.05
CA VAL A 16 -6.32 -13.97 -14.02
C VAL A 16 -6.21 -15.01 -15.14
N LYS A 17 -6.65 -16.24 -14.90
CA LYS A 17 -6.88 -17.21 -15.97
C LYS A 17 -8.07 -16.77 -16.81
N ASP A 18 -8.07 -17.15 -18.09
CA ASP A 18 -9.22 -16.92 -18.96
C ASP A 18 -10.44 -17.73 -18.44
N ALA A 19 -11.44 -16.97 -17.99
CA ALA A 19 -12.66 -17.52 -17.39
C ALA A 19 -13.84 -16.56 -17.63
N PRO A 20 -15.08 -17.06 -17.71
CA PRO A 20 -16.27 -16.24 -17.89
C PRO A 20 -16.37 -15.15 -16.81
N GLY A 21 -16.42 -13.87 -17.22
CA GLY A 21 -16.45 -12.72 -16.32
C GLY A 21 -15.12 -12.42 -15.63
N PHE A 22 -14.04 -13.11 -15.98
CA PHE A 22 -12.74 -13.04 -15.33
C PHE A 22 -12.87 -13.15 -13.80
N ALA A 23 -12.28 -12.22 -13.03
CA ALA A 23 -12.45 -12.18 -11.58
C ALA A 23 -13.55 -11.19 -11.16
N VAL A 24 -13.40 -9.90 -11.48
CA VAL A 24 -14.21 -8.81 -10.91
C VAL A 24 -15.68 -8.90 -11.34
N ASN A 25 -15.96 -8.99 -12.63
CA ASN A 25 -17.34 -9.06 -13.12
C ASN A 25 -18.05 -10.31 -12.63
N ARG A 26 -17.30 -11.38 -12.33
CA ARG A 26 -17.89 -12.66 -11.96
C ARG A 26 -18.55 -12.64 -10.58
N PHE A 27 -18.13 -11.81 -9.64
CA PHE A 27 -18.84 -11.59 -8.37
C PHE A 27 -19.65 -10.30 -8.37
N PHE A 28 -19.27 -9.30 -9.16
CA PHE A 28 -19.97 -8.03 -9.25
C PHE A 28 -21.36 -8.17 -9.90
N VAL A 29 -21.47 -8.92 -10.99
CA VAL A 29 -22.75 -9.13 -11.69
C VAL A 29 -23.77 -9.89 -10.81
N PRO A 30 -23.41 -10.99 -10.11
CA PRO A 30 -24.29 -11.61 -9.12
C PRO A 30 -24.68 -10.68 -7.96
N TRP A 31 -23.80 -9.80 -7.50
CA TRP A 31 -24.13 -8.81 -6.48
C TRP A 31 -25.26 -7.86 -6.96
N LEU A 32 -25.18 -7.34 -8.20
CA LEU A 32 -26.26 -6.54 -8.79
C LEU A 32 -27.55 -7.34 -8.91
N ASN A 33 -27.44 -8.58 -9.37
CA ASN A 33 -28.60 -9.45 -9.60
C ASN A 33 -29.25 -9.89 -8.28
N GLU A 34 -28.48 -10.14 -7.22
CA GLU A 34 -29.01 -10.47 -5.91
C GLU A 34 -29.81 -9.30 -5.31
N ALA A 35 -29.37 -8.06 -5.50
CA ALA A 35 -30.16 -6.88 -5.13
C ALA A 35 -31.54 -6.89 -5.80
N THR A 36 -31.62 -7.29 -7.07
CA THR A 36 -32.91 -7.39 -7.77
C THR A 36 -33.77 -8.60 -7.31
N ARG A 37 -33.16 -9.68 -6.85
CA ARG A 37 -33.86 -10.84 -6.24
C ARG A 37 -34.42 -10.50 -4.86
N ILE A 38 -33.67 -9.74 -4.06
CA ILE A 38 -34.14 -9.23 -2.76
C ILE A 38 -35.42 -8.39 -2.96
N LEU A 39 -35.42 -7.52 -3.98
CA LEU A 39 -36.58 -6.72 -4.36
C LEU A 39 -37.74 -7.60 -4.87
N GLU A 40 -37.45 -8.61 -5.71
CA GLU A 40 -38.43 -9.58 -6.24
C GLU A 40 -39.10 -10.39 -5.13
N ALA A 41 -38.33 -10.82 -4.14
CA ALA A 41 -38.82 -11.57 -2.98
C ALA A 41 -39.60 -10.70 -1.98
N GLY A 42 -39.63 -9.36 -2.18
CA GLY A 42 -40.34 -8.45 -1.26
C GLY A 42 -39.66 -8.30 0.12
N ILE A 43 -38.40 -8.70 0.25
CA ILE A 43 -37.62 -8.58 1.49
C ILE A 43 -37.39 -7.13 1.83
N ALA A 44 -37.03 -6.29 0.85
CA ALA A 44 -36.82 -4.89 1.06
C ALA A 44 -37.11 -4.07 -0.20
N ASN A 45 -37.36 -2.77 -0.03
CA ASN A 45 -37.47 -1.81 -1.11
C ASN A 45 -36.11 -1.30 -1.61
N ILE A 46 -36.12 -0.64 -2.76
CA ILE A 46 -34.91 -0.13 -3.43
C ILE A 46 -34.06 0.79 -2.54
N PRO A 47 -34.61 1.81 -1.84
CA PRO A 47 -33.83 2.68 -0.95
C PRO A 47 -33.12 1.92 0.16
N THR A 48 -33.77 0.91 0.75
CA THR A 48 -33.18 0.07 1.79
C THR A 48 -32.02 -0.75 1.24
N ILE A 49 -32.20 -1.40 0.09
CA ILE A 49 -31.15 -2.24 -0.52
C ILE A 49 -29.95 -1.38 -0.92
N ASP A 50 -30.17 -0.20 -1.53
CA ASP A 50 -29.08 0.69 -1.91
C ASP A 50 -28.32 1.22 -0.68
N LYS A 51 -29.03 1.61 0.40
CA LYS A 51 -28.41 2.04 1.67
C LYS A 51 -27.53 0.94 2.24
N VAL A 52 -28.07 -0.26 2.40
CA VAL A 52 -27.33 -1.40 2.97
C VAL A 52 -26.10 -1.73 2.13
N ALA A 53 -26.24 -1.78 0.82
CA ALA A 53 -25.12 -2.05 -0.07
C ALA A 53 -24.02 -0.99 0.07
N MET A 54 -24.40 0.30 0.16
CA MET A 54 -23.46 1.39 0.35
C MET A 54 -22.69 1.27 1.67
N GLU A 55 -23.38 0.97 2.76
CA GLU A 55 -22.77 0.83 4.10
C GLU A 55 -21.90 -0.43 4.21
N THR A 56 -22.39 -1.57 3.70
CA THR A 56 -21.71 -2.88 3.80
C THR A 56 -20.40 -2.91 3.01
N PHE A 57 -20.40 -2.38 1.79
CA PHE A 57 -19.23 -2.39 0.90
C PHE A 57 -18.44 -1.07 0.92
N GLY A 58 -18.96 -0.02 1.59
CA GLY A 58 -18.33 1.28 1.72
C GLY A 58 -18.22 2.03 0.37
N ILE A 59 -19.29 2.03 -0.41
CA ILE A 59 -19.38 2.57 -1.77
C ILE A 59 -20.29 3.79 -1.86
N GLY A 60 -20.09 4.63 -2.87
CA GLY A 60 -20.84 5.85 -3.05
C GLY A 60 -22.20 5.69 -3.78
N MET A 61 -22.47 4.52 -4.34
CA MET A 61 -23.72 4.22 -5.06
C MET A 61 -24.15 2.78 -4.80
N GLY A 62 -25.42 2.59 -4.42
CA GLY A 62 -26.01 1.25 -4.32
C GLY A 62 -26.29 0.64 -5.69
N PRO A 63 -26.67 -0.66 -5.73
CA PRO A 63 -26.82 -1.42 -6.97
C PRO A 63 -27.86 -0.83 -7.93
N PHE A 64 -28.98 -0.34 -7.45
CA PHE A 64 -30.04 0.22 -8.31
C PHE A 64 -29.63 1.58 -8.90
N LYS A 65 -29.07 2.45 -8.07
CA LYS A 65 -28.51 3.72 -8.56
C LYS A 65 -27.41 3.47 -9.58
N LEU A 66 -26.55 2.49 -9.34
CA LEU A 66 -25.47 2.13 -10.24
C LEU A 66 -25.99 1.60 -11.57
N MET A 67 -27.00 0.71 -11.57
CA MET A 67 -27.65 0.21 -12.80
C MET A 67 -28.32 1.34 -13.60
N ASN A 68 -28.89 2.35 -12.94
CA ASN A 68 -29.44 3.53 -13.63
C ASN A 68 -28.33 4.36 -14.34
N VAL A 69 -27.14 4.45 -13.75
CA VAL A 69 -26.03 5.22 -14.32
C VAL A 69 -25.29 4.45 -15.41
N THR A 70 -25.06 3.15 -15.20
CA THR A 70 -24.29 2.33 -16.14
C THR A 70 -25.14 1.71 -17.24
N GLY A 71 -26.43 1.57 -17.01
CA GLY A 71 -27.42 1.00 -17.93
C GLY A 71 -27.96 -0.35 -17.46
N ILE A 72 -29.28 -0.44 -17.28
CA ILE A 72 -29.99 -1.68 -16.95
C ILE A 72 -29.76 -2.77 -18.00
N PRO A 73 -29.72 -2.46 -19.32
CA PRO A 73 -29.37 -3.43 -20.35
C PRO A 73 -28.03 -4.11 -20.13
N ILE A 74 -27.02 -3.37 -19.67
CA ILE A 74 -25.67 -3.93 -19.39
C ILE A 74 -25.75 -4.97 -18.26
N ALA A 75 -26.45 -4.66 -17.18
CA ALA A 75 -26.63 -5.59 -16.06
C ALA A 75 -27.32 -6.88 -16.51
N LYS A 76 -28.46 -6.76 -17.24
CA LYS A 76 -29.23 -7.90 -17.75
C LYS A 76 -28.42 -8.78 -18.71
N HIS A 77 -27.76 -8.18 -19.72
CA HIS A 77 -26.96 -8.94 -20.69
C HIS A 77 -25.72 -9.59 -20.05
N SER A 78 -25.14 -8.94 -19.04
CA SER A 78 -24.02 -9.53 -18.28
C SER A 78 -24.47 -10.77 -17.51
N CYS A 79 -25.64 -10.74 -16.88
CA CYS A 79 -26.22 -11.91 -16.23
C CYS A 79 -26.47 -13.04 -17.23
N GLU A 80 -27.06 -12.75 -18.39
CA GLU A 80 -27.32 -13.75 -19.44
C GLU A 80 -26.04 -14.39 -19.98
N SER A 81 -25.00 -13.56 -20.22
CA SER A 81 -23.70 -14.04 -20.69
C SER A 81 -23.03 -14.97 -19.67
N LEU A 82 -23.13 -14.67 -18.38
CA LEU A 82 -22.60 -15.54 -17.34
C LEU A 82 -23.44 -16.79 -17.17
N ALA A 83 -24.78 -16.68 -17.22
CA ALA A 83 -25.69 -17.81 -17.07
C ALA A 83 -25.50 -18.87 -18.16
N GLY A 84 -25.29 -18.45 -19.40
CA GLY A 84 -25.01 -19.35 -20.52
C GLY A 84 -23.75 -20.20 -20.37
N LYS A 85 -22.81 -19.78 -19.49
CA LYS A 85 -21.53 -20.47 -19.27
C LYS A 85 -21.41 -21.11 -17.88
N LEU A 86 -22.13 -20.59 -16.88
CA LEU A 86 -21.93 -20.91 -15.47
C LEU A 86 -23.20 -21.43 -14.76
N GLY A 87 -24.36 -21.40 -15.43
CA GLY A 87 -25.59 -21.96 -14.89
C GLY A 87 -26.58 -20.94 -14.31
N ALA A 88 -27.70 -21.46 -13.82
CA ALA A 88 -28.91 -20.71 -13.47
C ALA A 88 -28.70 -19.65 -12.37
N PHE A 89 -27.76 -19.86 -11.44
CA PHE A 89 -27.43 -18.88 -10.41
C PHE A 89 -27.08 -17.49 -10.98
N TYR A 90 -26.46 -17.43 -12.15
CA TYR A 90 -26.10 -16.19 -12.83
C TYR A 90 -27.22 -15.61 -13.69
N ALA A 91 -28.34 -16.33 -13.90
CA ALA A 91 -29.44 -15.84 -14.73
C ALA A 91 -30.09 -14.59 -14.14
N PRO A 92 -30.48 -13.60 -14.98
CA PRO A 92 -31.13 -12.40 -14.50
C PRO A 92 -32.48 -12.76 -13.83
N SER A 93 -32.75 -12.07 -12.69
CA SER A 93 -34.04 -12.23 -11.99
C SER A 93 -35.23 -11.84 -12.88
N ALA A 94 -36.44 -12.28 -12.56
CA ALA A 94 -37.62 -11.85 -13.28
C ALA A 94 -37.82 -10.31 -13.14
N ARG A 95 -37.50 -9.76 -11.97
CA ARG A 95 -37.60 -8.33 -11.73
C ARG A 95 -36.64 -7.50 -12.61
N LEU A 96 -35.39 -7.98 -12.81
CA LEU A 96 -34.42 -7.32 -13.69
C LEU A 96 -34.88 -7.38 -15.17
N LYS A 97 -35.44 -8.51 -15.61
CA LYS A 97 -35.98 -8.65 -16.95
C LYS A 97 -37.16 -7.68 -17.19
N ALA A 98 -38.12 -7.66 -16.27
CA ALA A 98 -39.27 -6.76 -16.36
C ALA A 98 -38.87 -5.28 -16.37
N GLN A 99 -37.87 -4.91 -15.57
CA GLN A 99 -37.34 -3.53 -15.57
C GLN A 99 -36.67 -3.18 -16.90
N PHE A 100 -35.91 -4.12 -17.47
CA PHE A 100 -35.34 -3.93 -18.81
C PHE A 100 -36.41 -3.77 -19.90
N GLU A 101 -37.45 -4.58 -19.86
CA GLU A 101 -38.55 -4.54 -20.83
C GLU A 101 -39.37 -3.25 -20.74
N SER A 102 -39.53 -2.68 -19.54
CA SER A 102 -40.21 -1.40 -19.34
C SER A 102 -39.49 -0.24 -19.98
N GLY A 103 -38.17 -0.30 -20.13
CA GLY A 103 -37.33 0.81 -20.58
C GLY A 103 -37.16 1.95 -19.56
N GLU A 104 -37.75 1.80 -18.37
CA GLU A 104 -37.70 2.81 -17.31
C GLU A 104 -36.51 2.62 -16.38
N LEU A 105 -36.11 3.71 -15.69
CA LEU A 105 -35.12 3.64 -14.63
C LEU A 105 -35.72 3.10 -13.33
N TRP A 106 -34.87 2.55 -12.47
CA TRP A 106 -35.26 2.15 -11.12
C TRP A 106 -35.70 3.36 -10.31
N PRO A 107 -36.85 3.34 -9.60
CA PRO A 107 -37.28 4.41 -8.71
C PRO A 107 -36.43 4.38 -7.42
N LEU A 108 -35.65 5.44 -7.19
CA LEU A 108 -34.70 5.50 -6.06
C LEU A 108 -35.26 6.19 -4.81
N VAL A 109 -36.52 6.63 -4.85
CA VAL A 109 -37.18 7.39 -3.77
C VAL A 109 -38.02 6.46 -2.91
N GLY A 110 -37.99 6.63 -1.60
CA GLY A 110 -38.78 5.88 -0.63
C GLY A 110 -38.16 5.90 0.76
N GLU A 111 -38.87 5.42 1.75
CA GLU A 111 -38.38 5.28 3.11
C GLU A 111 -37.54 4.02 3.26
N VAL A 112 -36.57 4.07 4.16
CA VAL A 112 -35.71 2.92 4.50
C VAL A 112 -36.43 2.06 5.53
N ASP A 113 -36.48 0.77 5.31
CA ASP A 113 -36.99 -0.22 6.28
C ASP A 113 -35.83 -0.77 7.12
N ASP A 114 -35.74 -0.27 8.36
CA ASP A 114 -34.66 -0.68 9.27
C ASP A 114 -34.77 -2.15 9.73
N ALA A 115 -35.94 -2.78 9.62
CA ALA A 115 -36.13 -4.19 10.00
C ALA A 115 -35.49 -5.15 9.00
N ALA A 116 -35.31 -4.74 7.75
CA ALA A 116 -34.74 -5.57 6.68
C ALA A 116 -33.22 -5.43 6.51
N LEU A 117 -32.55 -4.54 7.25
CA LEU A 117 -31.14 -4.19 7.00
C LEU A 117 -30.20 -5.39 7.09
N GLU A 118 -30.35 -6.23 8.11
CA GLU A 118 -29.49 -7.39 8.35
C GLU A 118 -29.68 -8.47 7.27
N GLU A 119 -30.93 -8.81 6.95
CA GLU A 119 -31.23 -9.82 5.92
C GLU A 119 -30.73 -9.39 4.53
N VAL A 120 -30.88 -8.11 4.18
CA VAL A 120 -30.35 -7.55 2.93
C VAL A 120 -28.82 -7.65 2.88
N ALA A 121 -28.13 -7.29 3.99
CA ALA A 121 -26.68 -7.39 4.08
C ALA A 121 -26.22 -8.85 3.91
N ASP A 122 -26.84 -9.77 4.61
CA ASP A 122 -26.49 -11.19 4.57
C ASP A 122 -26.66 -11.80 3.17
N ARG A 123 -27.73 -11.46 2.47
CA ARG A 123 -27.96 -11.92 1.10
C ARG A 123 -26.91 -11.38 0.11
N LEU A 124 -26.62 -10.08 0.17
CA LEU A 124 -25.62 -9.45 -0.69
C LEU A 124 -24.21 -10.00 -0.41
N LEU A 125 -23.84 -10.16 0.86
CA LEU A 125 -22.56 -10.74 1.27
C LEU A 125 -22.46 -12.21 0.87
N GLY A 126 -23.51 -13.01 1.10
CA GLY A 126 -23.55 -14.42 0.72
C GLY A 126 -23.30 -14.63 -0.77
N ALA A 127 -23.93 -13.83 -1.64
CA ALA A 127 -23.71 -13.89 -3.09
C ALA A 127 -22.26 -13.57 -3.49
N VAL A 128 -21.67 -12.52 -2.89
CA VAL A 128 -20.29 -12.13 -3.15
C VAL A 128 -19.30 -13.19 -2.64
N PHE A 129 -19.49 -13.68 -1.42
CA PHE A 129 -18.60 -14.66 -0.79
C PHE A 129 -18.60 -16.00 -1.50
N CYS A 130 -19.78 -16.47 -1.88
CA CYS A 130 -19.94 -17.70 -2.66
C CYS A 130 -19.12 -17.64 -3.97
N VAL A 131 -19.26 -16.56 -4.72
CA VAL A 131 -18.57 -16.43 -5.99
C VAL A 131 -17.07 -16.15 -5.82
N ALA A 132 -16.67 -15.30 -4.87
CA ALA A 132 -15.27 -15.02 -4.61
C ALA A 132 -14.48 -16.28 -4.19
N THR A 133 -15.02 -17.07 -3.30
CA THR A 133 -14.41 -18.33 -2.86
C THR A 133 -14.44 -19.42 -3.97
N SER A 134 -15.46 -19.43 -4.82
CA SER A 134 -15.50 -20.28 -6.03
C SER A 134 -14.43 -19.88 -7.06
N LEU A 135 -14.12 -18.59 -7.20
CA LEU A 135 -13.02 -18.11 -8.07
C LEU A 135 -11.66 -18.62 -7.58
N LEU A 136 -11.45 -18.57 -6.25
CA LEU A 136 -10.24 -19.09 -5.63
C LEU A 136 -10.13 -20.61 -5.83
N GLU A 137 -11.22 -21.36 -5.59
CA GLU A 137 -11.29 -22.81 -5.78
C GLU A 137 -10.96 -23.24 -7.20
N LYS A 138 -11.47 -22.52 -8.20
CA LYS A 138 -11.20 -22.77 -9.62
C LYS A 138 -9.83 -22.26 -10.06
N GLY A 139 -9.06 -21.67 -9.16
CA GLY A 139 -7.75 -21.11 -9.42
C GLY A 139 -7.76 -20.06 -10.53
N VAL A 140 -8.82 -19.25 -10.62
CA VAL A 140 -8.92 -18.16 -11.60
C VAL A 140 -7.93 -17.08 -11.28
N THR A 141 -7.82 -16.72 -10.01
CA THR A 141 -6.79 -15.85 -9.45
C THR A 141 -6.71 -16.07 -7.93
N ASP A 142 -5.75 -15.45 -7.26
CA ASP A 142 -5.64 -15.54 -5.81
C ASP A 142 -6.54 -14.53 -5.06
N MET A 143 -6.66 -14.70 -3.74
CA MET A 143 -7.54 -13.88 -2.91
C MET A 143 -7.12 -12.41 -2.85
N THR A 144 -5.82 -12.13 -2.92
CA THR A 144 -5.30 -10.75 -2.90
C THR A 144 -5.71 -10.00 -4.17
N ASP A 145 -5.63 -10.66 -5.33
CA ASP A 145 -6.03 -10.10 -6.62
C ASP A 145 -7.55 -9.94 -6.73
N ILE A 146 -8.35 -10.85 -6.12
CA ILE A 146 -9.81 -10.68 -6.01
C ILE A 146 -10.14 -9.44 -5.19
N ASP A 147 -9.53 -9.29 -4.02
CA ASP A 147 -9.75 -8.14 -3.15
C ASP A 147 -9.25 -6.84 -3.79
N LEU A 148 -8.09 -6.87 -4.45
CA LEU A 148 -7.56 -5.74 -5.19
C LEU A 148 -8.49 -5.31 -6.33
N GLY A 149 -9.01 -6.27 -7.09
CA GLY A 149 -9.97 -6.02 -8.15
C GLY A 149 -11.26 -5.36 -7.66
N ALA A 150 -11.77 -5.77 -6.50
CA ALA A 150 -12.92 -5.13 -5.85
C ALA A 150 -12.60 -3.69 -5.43
N LYS A 151 -11.47 -3.47 -4.76
CA LYS A 151 -11.08 -2.15 -4.24
C LYS A 151 -10.77 -1.15 -5.35
N VAL A 152 -10.00 -1.53 -6.34
CA VAL A 152 -9.56 -0.63 -7.42
C VAL A 152 -10.61 -0.56 -8.54
N GLY A 153 -11.16 -1.71 -8.95
CA GLY A 153 -12.10 -1.79 -10.07
C GLY A 153 -13.51 -1.32 -9.72
N LEU A 154 -14.03 -1.70 -8.55
CA LEU A 154 -15.39 -1.37 -8.10
C LEU A 154 -15.42 -0.25 -7.06
N ARG A 155 -14.27 0.23 -6.60
CA ARG A 155 -14.12 1.23 -5.53
C ARG A 155 -14.77 0.78 -4.20
N TRP A 156 -14.79 -0.51 -3.94
CA TRP A 156 -15.19 -1.03 -2.66
C TRP A 156 -14.14 -0.69 -1.61
N ARG A 157 -14.58 -0.35 -0.41
CA ARG A 157 -13.65 0.00 0.67
C ARG A 157 -12.78 -1.18 1.11
N LYS A 158 -13.34 -2.40 1.00
CA LYS A 158 -12.66 -3.66 1.31
C LYS A 158 -13.03 -4.70 0.26
N GLY A 159 -12.10 -5.61 -0.02
CA GLY A 159 -12.36 -6.75 -0.88
C GLY A 159 -13.14 -7.86 -0.18
N PRO A 160 -13.67 -8.84 -0.94
CA PRO A 160 -14.48 -9.93 -0.40
C PRO A 160 -13.82 -10.69 0.76
N PHE A 161 -12.54 -11.03 0.67
CA PHE A 161 -11.82 -11.77 1.71
C PHE A 161 -11.54 -10.90 2.93
N GLU A 162 -11.21 -9.61 2.75
CA GLU A 162 -11.10 -8.65 3.84
C GLU A 162 -12.43 -8.46 4.57
N VAL A 163 -13.57 -8.52 3.85
CA VAL A 163 -14.90 -8.45 4.45
C VAL A 163 -15.24 -9.73 5.21
N MET A 164 -14.95 -10.93 4.64
CA MET A 164 -15.09 -12.20 5.36
C MET A 164 -14.31 -12.21 6.67
N ASN A 165 -13.07 -11.71 6.68
CA ASN A 165 -12.27 -11.59 7.90
C ASN A 165 -12.90 -10.62 8.92
N ARG A 166 -13.54 -9.54 8.45
CA ARG A 166 -14.21 -8.56 9.32
C ARG A 166 -15.48 -9.10 9.97
N VAL A 167 -16.32 -9.81 9.21
CA VAL A 167 -17.58 -10.35 9.75
C VAL A 167 -17.37 -11.65 10.52
N GLY A 168 -16.24 -12.30 10.33
CA GLY A 168 -15.91 -13.61 10.88
C GLY A 168 -16.22 -14.74 9.87
N ILE A 169 -15.35 -15.76 9.84
CA ILE A 169 -15.43 -16.85 8.87
C ILE A 169 -16.70 -17.70 9.08
N ASP A 170 -17.11 -17.90 10.32
CA ASP A 170 -18.33 -18.64 10.65
C ASP A 170 -19.58 -17.93 10.14
N THR A 171 -19.65 -16.61 10.31
CA THR A 171 -20.72 -15.77 9.76
C THR A 171 -20.72 -15.81 8.24
N ALA A 172 -19.56 -15.65 7.62
CA ALA A 172 -19.45 -15.72 6.15
C ALA A 172 -19.90 -17.08 5.60
N TYR A 173 -19.53 -18.17 6.27
CA TYR A 173 -19.99 -19.51 5.93
C TYR A 173 -21.51 -19.63 6.05
N ALA A 174 -22.11 -19.17 7.16
CA ALA A 174 -23.55 -19.20 7.38
C ALA A 174 -24.33 -18.38 6.35
N GLN A 175 -23.81 -17.20 5.96
CA GLN A 175 -24.41 -16.36 4.91
C GLN A 175 -24.44 -17.08 3.55
N VAL A 176 -23.34 -17.73 3.17
CA VAL A 176 -23.29 -18.55 1.92
C VAL A 176 -24.21 -19.74 2.02
N ALA A 177 -24.20 -20.50 3.12
CA ALA A 177 -25.03 -21.65 3.30
C ALA A 177 -26.53 -21.28 3.28
N THR A 178 -26.90 -20.11 3.82
CA THR A 178 -28.29 -19.61 3.79
C THR A 178 -28.71 -19.21 2.38
N LEU A 179 -27.87 -18.48 1.63
CA LEU A 179 -28.15 -18.16 0.22
C LEU A 179 -28.36 -19.41 -0.62
N LEU A 180 -27.56 -20.45 -0.40
CA LEU A 180 -27.60 -21.66 -1.21
C LEU A 180 -28.81 -22.55 -0.93
N LYS A 181 -29.63 -22.28 0.09
CA LYS A 181 -30.96 -22.96 0.25
C LYS A 181 -31.87 -22.70 -0.94
N ASP A 182 -31.73 -21.54 -1.59
CA ASP A 182 -32.47 -21.19 -2.81
C ASP A 182 -31.85 -21.80 -4.08
N TRP A 183 -30.69 -22.44 -3.96
CA TRP A 183 -29.89 -22.97 -5.07
C TRP A 183 -29.39 -24.40 -4.79
N PRO A 184 -30.30 -25.42 -4.80
CA PRO A 184 -29.96 -26.77 -4.38
C PRO A 184 -28.90 -27.48 -5.25
N ASP A 185 -28.70 -27.00 -6.48
CA ASP A 185 -27.65 -27.52 -7.38
C ASP A 185 -26.24 -26.96 -7.06
N LEU A 186 -26.14 -26.03 -6.13
CA LEU A 186 -24.85 -25.45 -5.69
C LEU A 186 -24.48 -25.91 -4.29
N THR A 187 -23.19 -26.02 -4.05
CA THR A 187 -22.62 -26.33 -2.72
C THR A 187 -21.76 -25.18 -2.25
N VAL A 188 -21.59 -25.07 -0.93
CA VAL A 188 -20.61 -24.15 -0.37
C VAL A 188 -19.24 -24.47 -0.96
N PRO A 189 -18.51 -23.46 -1.49
CA PRO A 189 -17.18 -23.70 -2.03
C PRO A 189 -16.23 -24.34 -1.02
N VAL A 190 -15.50 -25.36 -1.45
CA VAL A 190 -14.63 -26.20 -0.58
C VAL A 190 -13.59 -25.36 0.17
N HIS A 191 -13.06 -24.31 -0.46
CA HIS A 191 -12.11 -23.41 0.21
C HIS A 191 -12.76 -22.68 1.39
N LEU A 192 -14.02 -22.23 1.27
CA LEU A 192 -14.73 -21.59 2.38
C LEU A 192 -15.06 -22.59 3.49
N GLU A 193 -15.53 -23.79 3.11
CA GLU A 193 -15.80 -24.85 4.06
C GLU A 193 -14.56 -25.27 4.86
N ASN A 194 -13.41 -25.39 4.18
CA ASN A 194 -12.14 -25.69 4.83
C ASN A 194 -11.68 -24.56 5.75
N GLN A 195 -11.88 -23.29 5.35
CA GLN A 195 -11.51 -22.14 6.17
C GLN A 195 -12.39 -22.04 7.42
N HIS A 196 -13.70 -22.32 7.27
CA HIS A 196 -14.64 -22.43 8.40
C HIS A 196 -14.20 -23.54 9.38
N LYS A 197 -13.87 -24.74 8.89
CA LYS A 197 -13.35 -25.84 9.73
C LYS A 197 -12.05 -25.49 10.47
N LYS A 198 -11.21 -24.63 9.89
CA LYS A 198 -9.98 -24.14 10.56
C LYS A 198 -10.27 -23.10 11.63
N GLY A 199 -11.40 -22.38 11.56
CA GLY A 199 -11.79 -21.35 12.51
C GLY A 199 -10.85 -20.12 12.60
N VAL A 200 -10.07 -19.84 11.55
CA VAL A 200 -9.12 -18.72 11.50
C VAL A 200 -9.39 -17.82 10.31
N PRO A 201 -9.03 -16.53 10.37
CA PRO A 201 -9.15 -15.61 9.24
C PRO A 201 -8.36 -16.06 8.00
N TRP A 202 -8.75 -15.58 6.82
CA TRP A 202 -7.96 -15.73 5.60
C TRP A 202 -6.62 -14.99 5.74
N ASP A 203 -5.54 -15.63 5.33
CA ASP A 203 -4.21 -15.03 5.25
C ASP A 203 -4.03 -14.32 3.90
N ILE A 204 -4.42 -13.04 3.86
CA ILE A 204 -4.36 -12.21 2.66
C ILE A 204 -2.94 -11.65 2.51
N ARG A 205 -2.17 -12.18 1.57
CA ARG A 205 -0.77 -11.85 1.39
C ARG A 205 -0.57 -10.55 0.60
N TYR A 206 -0.08 -9.51 1.28
CA TYR A 206 0.27 -8.20 0.67
C TYR A 206 1.71 -8.14 0.16
N VAL A 207 2.56 -9.07 0.53
CA VAL A 207 3.91 -9.23 -0.05
C VAL A 207 4.08 -10.67 -0.45
N LYS A 208 4.58 -10.90 -1.65
CA LYS A 208 4.74 -12.23 -2.23
C LYS A 208 6.13 -12.41 -2.79
N TYR A 209 6.70 -13.61 -2.58
CA TYR A 209 7.83 -14.08 -3.36
C TYR A 209 7.34 -14.68 -4.67
N VAL A 210 7.99 -14.32 -5.76
CA VAL A 210 7.72 -14.84 -7.11
C VAL A 210 9.04 -15.20 -7.77
N GLN A 211 9.21 -16.48 -8.11
CA GLN A 211 10.35 -16.95 -8.89
C GLN A 211 10.24 -16.47 -10.34
N ASP A 212 11.29 -15.84 -10.87
CA ASP A 212 11.36 -15.30 -12.23
C ASP A 212 12.72 -15.64 -12.89
N GLY A 213 12.85 -16.87 -13.33
CA GLY A 213 14.12 -17.43 -13.80
C GLY A 213 15.10 -17.61 -12.63
N ASP A 214 16.23 -16.94 -12.68
CA ASP A 214 17.25 -16.88 -11.64
C ASP A 214 17.08 -15.71 -10.66
N LEU A 215 16.02 -14.90 -10.82
CA LEU A 215 15.69 -13.80 -9.95
C LEU A 215 14.53 -14.16 -9.02
N GLY A 216 14.66 -13.83 -7.75
CA GLY A 216 13.57 -13.85 -6.78
C GLY A 216 12.95 -12.46 -6.66
N ARG A 217 11.66 -12.33 -6.97
CA ARG A 217 10.96 -11.05 -6.82
C ARG A 217 10.16 -11.03 -5.52
N VAL A 218 10.43 -10.07 -4.67
CA VAL A 218 9.64 -9.76 -3.49
C VAL A 218 8.77 -8.55 -3.83
N VAL A 219 7.49 -8.82 -4.08
CA VAL A 219 6.53 -7.85 -4.63
C VAL A 219 5.58 -7.39 -3.54
N LEU A 220 5.67 -6.10 -3.17
CA LEU A 220 4.66 -5.47 -2.32
C LEU A 220 3.42 -5.13 -3.17
N SER A 221 2.26 -5.67 -2.83
CA SER A 221 1.02 -5.56 -3.60
C SER A 221 -0.16 -5.10 -2.75
N ARG A 222 -0.08 -3.85 -2.28
CA ARG A 222 -1.16 -3.12 -1.59
C ARG A 222 -1.30 -1.71 -2.22
N PRO A 223 -1.54 -1.62 -3.55
CA PRO A 223 -1.49 -0.34 -4.27
C PRO A 223 -2.61 0.62 -3.88
N ASP A 224 -3.73 0.14 -3.34
CA ASP A 224 -4.82 0.92 -2.75
C ASP A 224 -4.38 1.76 -1.53
N ALA A 225 -3.35 1.30 -0.81
CA ALA A 225 -2.69 2.03 0.28
C ALA A 225 -1.24 2.41 -0.06
N MET A 226 -0.88 2.52 -1.36
CA MET A 226 0.46 2.87 -1.85
C MET A 226 1.58 2.03 -1.20
N ASN A 227 1.31 0.75 -0.94
CA ASN A 227 2.21 -0.21 -0.30
C ASN A 227 2.73 0.21 1.08
N ALA A 228 1.99 1.08 1.80
CA ALA A 228 2.40 1.55 3.12
C ALA A 228 2.62 0.40 4.11
N LEU A 229 3.68 0.53 4.92
CA LEU A 229 4.12 -0.48 5.87
C LEU A 229 3.26 -0.46 7.13
N ASN A 230 2.68 -1.59 7.47
CA ASN A 230 2.08 -1.88 8.76
C ASN A 230 2.58 -3.23 9.25
N GLU A 231 2.15 -3.66 10.44
CA GLU A 231 2.58 -4.93 11.04
C GLU A 231 2.42 -6.13 10.09
N THR A 232 1.27 -6.23 9.40
CA THR A 232 1.00 -7.31 8.45
C THR A 232 1.91 -7.25 7.23
N VAL A 233 2.12 -6.06 6.66
CA VAL A 233 2.98 -5.88 5.47
C VAL A 233 4.43 -6.17 5.82
N VAL A 234 4.93 -5.70 6.98
CA VAL A 234 6.31 -5.96 7.42
C VAL A 234 6.53 -7.45 7.69
N LYS A 235 5.55 -8.13 8.32
CA LYS A 235 5.59 -9.58 8.51
C LYS A 235 5.65 -10.33 7.18
N HIS A 236 4.76 -9.98 6.22
CA HIS A 236 4.77 -10.61 4.90
C HIS A 236 6.03 -10.30 4.10
N LEU A 237 6.63 -9.10 4.29
CA LEU A 237 7.91 -8.74 3.69
C LEU A 237 9.02 -9.64 4.22
N ASP A 238 9.09 -9.84 5.54
CA ASP A 238 10.06 -10.71 6.17
C ASP A 238 9.95 -12.16 5.65
N GLU A 239 8.73 -12.71 5.66
CA GLU A 239 8.47 -14.07 5.19
C GLU A 239 8.83 -14.25 3.70
N ALA A 240 8.39 -13.35 2.84
CA ALA A 240 8.67 -13.40 1.39
C ALA A 240 10.17 -13.21 1.09
N PHE A 241 10.84 -12.33 1.85
CA PHE A 241 12.28 -12.14 1.71
C PHE A 241 13.08 -13.37 2.16
N GLN A 242 12.73 -13.96 3.28
CA GLN A 242 13.37 -15.20 3.77
C GLN A 242 13.17 -16.36 2.78
N GLU A 243 11.98 -16.49 2.18
CA GLU A 243 11.70 -17.46 1.14
C GLU A 243 12.61 -17.24 -0.07
N ALA A 244 12.70 -16.00 -0.59
CA ALA A 244 13.59 -15.65 -1.69
C ALA A 244 15.08 -15.86 -1.37
N ALA A 245 15.50 -15.52 -0.15
CA ALA A 245 16.87 -15.65 0.29
C ALA A 245 17.30 -17.12 0.45
N SER A 246 16.38 -18.01 0.87
CA SER A 246 16.64 -19.45 1.06
C SER A 246 16.49 -20.29 -0.22
N ASP A 247 15.83 -19.78 -1.26
CA ASP A 247 15.63 -20.53 -2.50
C ASP A 247 16.93 -20.62 -3.30
N HIS A 248 17.43 -21.83 -3.47
CA HIS A 248 18.69 -22.12 -4.20
C HIS A 248 18.67 -21.73 -5.69
N GLN A 249 17.50 -21.58 -6.30
CA GLN A 249 17.36 -21.14 -7.69
C GLN A 249 17.49 -19.62 -7.82
N THR A 250 17.25 -18.88 -6.76
CA THR A 250 17.38 -17.43 -6.72
C THR A 250 18.84 -17.00 -6.55
N GLN A 251 19.41 -16.31 -7.54
CA GLN A 251 20.75 -15.72 -7.48
C GLN A 251 20.73 -14.28 -6.95
N ALA A 252 19.70 -13.50 -7.27
CA ALA A 252 19.52 -12.15 -6.78
C ALA A 252 18.05 -11.88 -6.43
N VAL A 253 17.81 -11.01 -5.45
CA VAL A 253 16.47 -10.63 -4.99
C VAL A 253 16.14 -9.23 -5.47
N ILE A 254 14.97 -9.07 -6.09
CA ILE A 254 14.43 -7.78 -6.53
C ILE A 254 13.28 -7.38 -5.59
N LEU A 255 13.43 -6.27 -4.87
CA LEU A 255 12.36 -5.65 -4.11
C LEU A 255 11.59 -4.68 -5.02
N GLU A 256 10.29 -4.85 -5.16
CA GLU A 256 9.48 -3.96 -6.00
C GLU A 256 8.07 -3.74 -5.45
N GLY A 257 7.47 -2.61 -5.79
CA GLY A 257 6.09 -2.26 -5.42
C GLY A 257 5.14 -2.29 -6.61
N ALA A 258 3.95 -2.84 -6.42
CA ALA A 258 2.88 -2.78 -7.41
C ALA A 258 2.18 -1.40 -7.38
N GLY A 259 1.74 -0.91 -8.54
CA GLY A 259 0.99 0.33 -8.68
C GLY A 259 1.85 1.58 -8.81
N LYS A 260 1.45 2.68 -8.14
CA LYS A 260 2.05 4.02 -8.30
C LYS A 260 3.19 4.32 -7.32
N ALA A 261 3.42 3.45 -6.36
CA ALA A 261 4.44 3.62 -5.35
C ALA A 261 5.30 2.36 -5.25
N PHE A 262 6.58 2.54 -5.00
CA PHE A 262 7.39 1.48 -4.40
C PHE A 262 6.84 1.21 -3.00
N VAL A 263 7.03 2.15 -2.07
CA VAL A 263 6.41 2.17 -0.74
C VAL A 263 6.29 3.63 -0.28
N ALA A 264 5.08 4.09 0.03
CA ALA A 264 4.86 5.49 0.43
C ALA A 264 4.82 5.67 1.96
N GLY A 265 5.80 5.10 2.65
CA GLY A 265 5.97 5.27 4.10
C GLY A 265 5.28 4.21 4.94
N ALA A 266 5.18 4.48 6.24
CA ALA A 266 4.42 3.64 7.17
C ALA A 266 2.93 4.02 7.17
N ASP A 267 2.09 3.08 7.61
CA ASP A 267 0.64 3.30 7.76
C ASP A 267 0.39 4.20 8.98
N ILE A 268 0.19 5.49 8.71
CA ILE A 268 0.00 6.54 9.73
C ILE A 268 -1.18 6.22 10.66
N GLY A 269 -2.22 5.55 10.14
CA GLY A 269 -3.38 5.17 10.93
C GLY A 269 -3.04 4.26 12.11
N PHE A 270 -2.05 3.39 11.95
CA PHE A 270 -1.52 2.55 13.02
C PHE A 270 -0.93 3.40 14.15
N PHE A 271 -0.01 4.32 13.83
CA PHE A 271 0.62 5.19 14.84
C PHE A 271 -0.38 6.09 15.57
N VAL A 272 -1.30 6.72 14.84
CA VAL A 272 -2.36 7.57 15.44
C VAL A 272 -3.22 6.77 16.41
N LYS A 273 -3.57 5.53 16.06
CA LYS A 273 -4.33 4.64 16.93
C LYS A 273 -3.56 4.32 18.21
N CYS A 274 -2.30 3.91 18.08
CA CYS A 274 -1.45 3.59 19.24
C CYS A 274 -1.28 4.79 20.19
N ILE A 275 -1.04 6.00 19.65
CA ILE A 275 -0.93 7.21 20.47
C ILE A 275 -2.23 7.48 21.23
N ARG A 276 -3.40 7.44 20.57
CA ARG A 276 -4.70 7.72 21.17
C ARG A 276 -5.10 6.71 22.24
N GLU A 277 -4.69 5.47 22.08
CA GLU A 277 -4.99 4.37 23.01
C GLU A 277 -3.91 4.21 24.10
N GLY A 278 -2.87 5.07 24.11
CA GLY A 278 -1.77 5.00 25.08
C GLY A 278 -0.86 3.76 24.92
N ARG A 279 -0.84 3.15 23.74
CA ARG A 279 -0.09 1.92 23.41
C ARG A 279 1.21 2.22 22.70
N LEU A 280 2.05 3.09 23.25
CA LEU A 280 3.32 3.49 22.63
C LEU A 280 4.30 2.32 22.49
N ASP A 281 4.24 1.33 23.38
CA ASP A 281 5.04 0.11 23.27
C ASP A 281 4.75 -0.69 21.99
N ASP A 282 3.57 -0.59 21.41
CA ASP A 282 3.26 -1.25 20.14
C ASP A 282 3.96 -0.53 18.98
N ASN A 283 4.09 0.81 19.02
CA ASN A 283 4.90 1.56 18.06
C ASN A 283 6.38 1.15 18.15
N PHE A 284 6.88 0.99 19.37
CA PHE A 284 8.26 0.54 19.61
C PHE A 284 8.50 -0.85 19.03
N LYS A 285 7.66 -1.83 19.37
CA LYS A 285 7.76 -3.21 18.88
C LYS A 285 7.66 -3.28 17.35
N PHE A 286 6.74 -2.52 16.76
CA PHE A 286 6.61 -2.45 15.30
C PHE A 286 7.89 -1.91 14.65
N THR A 287 8.45 -0.83 15.19
CA THR A 287 9.67 -0.21 14.65
C THR A 287 10.89 -1.11 14.85
N GLU A 288 11.05 -1.71 16.03
CA GLU A 288 12.11 -2.67 16.32
C GLU A 288 12.06 -3.89 15.38
N TYR A 289 10.87 -4.46 15.18
CA TYR A 289 10.69 -5.56 14.24
C TYR A 289 10.98 -5.11 12.80
N GLY A 290 10.48 -3.95 12.39
CA GLY A 290 10.78 -3.37 11.08
C GLY A 290 12.29 -3.19 10.86
N GLN A 291 13.01 -2.63 11.83
CA GLN A 291 14.47 -2.52 11.77
C GLN A 291 15.15 -3.88 11.63
N SER A 292 14.68 -4.91 12.35
CA SER A 292 15.23 -6.25 12.25
C SER A 292 15.06 -6.86 10.86
N VAL A 293 13.91 -6.61 10.21
CA VAL A 293 13.64 -7.06 8.83
C VAL A 293 14.56 -6.34 7.83
N LEU A 294 14.66 -5.01 7.94
CA LEU A 294 15.53 -4.22 7.05
C LEU A 294 17.02 -4.56 7.23
N ASN A 295 17.46 -4.84 8.46
CA ASN A 295 18.83 -5.29 8.71
C ASN A 295 19.08 -6.67 8.09
N ARG A 296 18.10 -7.59 8.14
CA ARG A 296 18.20 -8.91 7.48
C ARG A 296 18.32 -8.79 5.97
N ILE A 297 17.66 -7.81 5.36
CA ILE A 297 17.81 -7.50 3.94
C ILE A 297 19.23 -7.00 3.64
N ASP A 298 19.72 -6.06 4.44
CA ASP A 298 21.04 -5.44 4.30
C ASP A 298 22.19 -6.45 4.52
N GLU A 299 21.99 -7.46 5.39
CA GLU A 299 22.95 -8.53 5.70
C GLU A 299 22.81 -9.76 4.79
N SER A 300 22.00 -9.67 3.73
CA SER A 300 21.75 -10.78 2.80
C SER A 300 23.04 -11.26 2.11
N GLN A 301 23.19 -12.57 1.98
CA GLN A 301 24.28 -13.15 1.18
C GLN A 301 24.01 -13.10 -0.33
N LYS A 302 22.76 -12.85 -0.73
CA LYS A 302 22.37 -12.65 -2.13
C LYS A 302 22.34 -11.18 -2.43
N LEU A 303 22.68 -10.82 -3.66
CA LEU A 303 22.51 -9.46 -4.16
C LEU A 303 21.04 -9.05 -4.07
N VAL A 304 20.78 -7.94 -3.37
CA VAL A 304 19.45 -7.35 -3.26
C VAL A 304 19.38 -6.05 -4.05
N VAL A 305 18.41 -5.94 -4.94
CA VAL A 305 18.18 -4.76 -5.77
C VAL A 305 16.80 -4.18 -5.45
N ALA A 306 16.75 -2.94 -4.97
CA ALA A 306 15.51 -2.19 -4.86
C ALA A 306 15.17 -1.54 -6.20
N LYS A 307 14.06 -1.96 -6.81
CA LYS A 307 13.53 -1.40 -8.05
C LYS A 307 12.42 -0.41 -7.74
N MET A 308 12.72 0.89 -7.85
CA MET A 308 11.77 1.97 -7.55
C MET A 308 11.13 2.53 -8.82
N ASP A 309 9.83 2.31 -8.99
CA ASP A 309 9.02 2.91 -10.07
C ASP A 309 7.84 3.67 -9.44
N GLY A 310 8.09 4.89 -8.95
CA GLY A 310 7.12 5.73 -8.27
C GLY A 310 7.59 6.22 -6.89
N LEU A 311 6.65 6.43 -5.95
CA LEU A 311 6.95 7.02 -4.65
C LEU A 311 7.71 6.07 -3.73
N ALA A 312 8.79 6.56 -3.10
CA ALA A 312 9.54 5.90 -2.04
C ALA A 312 9.75 6.90 -0.89
N LEU A 313 8.84 6.91 0.07
CA LEU A 313 8.79 7.93 1.13
C LEU A 313 9.05 7.30 2.49
N GLY A 314 9.80 7.98 3.38
CA GLY A 314 10.04 7.53 4.73
C GLY A 314 10.45 6.06 4.80
N GLY A 315 9.70 5.24 5.52
CA GLY A 315 9.93 3.79 5.61
C GLY A 315 10.12 3.09 4.26
N GLY A 316 9.56 3.64 3.18
CA GLY A 316 9.77 3.11 1.84
C GLY A 316 11.15 3.41 1.26
N LEU A 317 11.67 4.61 1.52
CA LEU A 317 13.05 4.92 1.17
C LEU A 317 14.03 4.16 2.08
N GLU A 318 13.68 3.98 3.36
CA GLU A 318 14.44 3.17 4.31
C GLU A 318 14.56 1.71 3.86
N LEU A 319 13.47 1.14 3.35
CA LEU A 319 13.49 -0.19 2.73
C LEU A 319 14.38 -0.23 1.47
N ALA A 320 14.31 0.78 0.60
CA ALA A 320 15.18 0.82 -0.57
C ALA A 320 16.67 0.93 -0.19
N LEU A 321 16.99 1.69 0.87
CA LEU A 321 18.34 1.86 1.38
C LEU A 321 18.91 0.62 2.08
N SER A 322 18.09 -0.36 2.42
CA SER A 322 18.54 -1.65 2.95
C SER A 322 18.96 -2.64 1.85
N ALA A 323 18.70 -2.34 0.58
CA ALA A 323 19.21 -3.12 -0.54
C ALA A 323 20.67 -2.76 -0.88
N ASP A 324 21.37 -3.67 -1.55
CA ASP A 324 22.74 -3.42 -2.02
C ASP A 324 22.78 -2.35 -3.11
N VAL A 325 21.78 -2.38 -4.01
CA VAL A 325 21.70 -1.50 -5.19
C VAL A 325 20.31 -0.94 -5.34
N ILE A 326 20.22 0.36 -5.61
CA ILE A 326 18.96 1.05 -5.87
C ILE A 326 18.88 1.41 -7.35
N VAL A 327 17.88 0.85 -8.03
CA VAL A 327 17.58 1.14 -9.44
C VAL A 327 16.24 1.84 -9.52
N ALA A 328 16.20 3.03 -10.11
CA ALA A 328 14.99 3.82 -10.23
C ALA A 328 14.55 4.04 -11.68
N THR A 329 13.27 4.34 -11.88
CA THR A 329 12.82 4.98 -13.12
C THR A 329 12.79 6.50 -12.95
N PRO A 330 12.75 7.30 -14.05
CA PRO A 330 12.59 8.75 -13.96
C PRO A 330 11.32 9.22 -13.24
N LYS A 331 10.32 8.33 -13.07
CA LYS A 331 9.10 8.61 -12.30
C LYS A 331 9.30 8.55 -10.79
N ALA A 332 10.37 7.93 -10.33
CA ALA A 332 10.59 7.75 -8.90
C ALA A 332 10.85 9.09 -8.21
N VAL A 333 10.17 9.26 -7.09
CA VAL A 333 10.31 10.41 -6.19
C VAL A 333 10.50 9.88 -4.79
N MET A 334 11.48 10.40 -4.08
CA MET A 334 11.86 9.88 -2.77
C MET A 334 12.21 10.98 -1.78
N GLY A 335 12.13 10.65 -0.49
CA GLY A 335 12.49 11.58 0.59
C GLY A 335 11.96 11.14 1.95
N PHE A 336 12.28 11.95 2.95
CA PHE A 336 11.94 11.73 4.36
C PHE A 336 10.99 12.82 4.86
N PRO A 337 9.65 12.67 4.73
CA PRO A 337 8.69 13.68 5.16
C PRO A 337 8.47 13.74 6.69
N GLU A 338 9.10 12.86 7.47
CA GLU A 338 8.83 12.56 8.87
C GLU A 338 8.88 13.79 9.76
N THR A 339 9.86 14.67 9.60
CA THR A 339 9.97 15.90 10.41
C THR A 339 8.82 16.87 10.17
N GLY A 340 8.17 16.78 9.00
CA GLY A 340 6.96 17.52 8.65
C GLY A 340 5.67 16.93 9.21
N ILE A 341 5.73 15.75 9.83
CA ILE A 341 4.60 15.08 10.49
C ILE A 341 4.89 14.77 11.97
N GLY A 342 5.87 15.43 12.55
CA GLY A 342 6.13 15.40 13.98
C GLY A 342 7.00 14.26 14.49
N ILE A 343 7.61 13.46 13.61
CA ILE A 343 8.48 12.33 13.96
C ILE A 343 9.79 12.37 13.14
N TYR A 344 10.66 11.41 13.33
CA TYR A 344 11.89 11.23 12.55
C TYR A 344 11.90 9.85 11.85
N PRO A 345 12.75 9.62 10.82
CA PRO A 345 12.91 8.31 10.18
C PRO A 345 13.36 7.27 11.20
N GLY A 346 12.60 6.17 11.34
CA GLY A 346 12.80 5.20 12.42
C GLY A 346 13.17 3.78 11.97
N LEU A 347 13.31 3.53 10.65
CA LEU A 347 13.65 2.20 10.11
C LEU A 347 15.09 2.15 9.54
N GLY A 348 15.97 3.01 10.01
CA GLY A 348 17.37 3.09 9.61
C GLY A 348 17.68 4.23 8.64
N GLY A 349 16.71 5.09 8.34
CA GLY A 349 16.87 6.20 7.39
C GLY A 349 17.90 7.22 7.82
N THR A 350 18.00 7.54 9.10
CA THR A 350 19.01 8.46 9.63
C THR A 350 20.43 7.93 9.42
N GLN A 351 20.61 6.63 9.53
CA GLN A 351 21.91 5.98 9.50
C GLN A 351 22.34 5.54 8.10
N ARG A 352 21.43 4.94 7.33
CA ARG A 352 21.75 4.50 5.96
C ARG A 352 21.95 5.69 5.04
N THR A 353 21.08 6.71 5.11
CA THR A 353 21.24 7.92 4.27
C THR A 353 22.56 8.63 4.53
N SER A 354 22.94 8.81 5.81
CA SER A 354 24.20 9.48 6.15
C SER A 354 25.43 8.71 5.65
N ARG A 355 25.37 7.39 5.57
CA ARG A 355 26.45 6.55 5.01
C ARG A 355 26.48 6.55 3.48
N TYR A 356 25.32 6.76 2.83
CA TYR A 356 25.24 6.83 1.37
C TYR A 356 25.76 8.17 0.81
N ILE A 357 25.31 9.30 1.40
CA ILE A 357 25.54 10.64 0.84
C ILE A 357 26.26 11.59 1.82
N GLY A 358 26.72 11.09 2.97
CA GLY A 358 27.37 11.89 4.02
C GLY A 358 26.37 12.60 4.94
N LYS A 359 26.82 12.91 6.17
CA LYS A 359 25.99 13.50 7.24
C LYS A 359 25.30 14.80 6.79
N ALA A 360 26.04 15.71 6.17
CA ALA A 360 25.53 17.04 5.81
C ALA A 360 24.33 16.97 4.85
N LEU A 361 24.42 16.17 3.79
CA LEU A 361 23.32 16.01 2.84
C LEU A 361 22.17 15.18 3.43
N ALA A 362 22.45 14.20 4.29
CA ALA A 362 21.44 13.46 5.01
C ALA A 362 20.63 14.38 5.94
N LYS A 363 21.31 15.22 6.75
CA LYS A 363 20.67 16.23 7.60
C LYS A 363 19.82 17.19 6.76
N TYR A 364 20.34 17.68 5.63
CA TYR A 364 19.57 18.53 4.72
C TYR A 364 18.27 17.87 4.25
N LEU A 365 18.33 16.63 3.74
CA LEU A 365 17.14 15.93 3.23
C LEU A 365 16.12 15.65 4.34
N ILE A 366 16.56 15.17 5.50
CA ILE A 366 15.71 14.82 6.64
C ILE A 366 15.11 16.08 7.27
N PHE A 367 15.89 17.15 7.48
CA PHE A 367 15.39 18.36 8.12
C PHE A 367 14.40 19.11 7.23
N THR A 368 14.67 19.16 5.92
CA THR A 368 13.76 19.84 4.99
C THR A 368 12.55 18.99 4.63
N GLY A 369 12.64 17.66 4.74
CA GLY A 369 11.63 16.75 4.20
C GLY A 369 11.46 16.89 2.69
N ARG A 370 12.50 17.38 1.99
CA ARG A 370 12.45 17.63 0.54
C ARG A 370 12.31 16.30 -0.20
N LEU A 371 11.29 16.23 -1.06
CA LEU A 371 11.16 15.15 -2.01
C LEU A 371 12.03 15.44 -3.23
N ILE A 372 12.83 14.47 -3.64
CA ILE A 372 13.73 14.59 -4.79
C ILE A 372 13.40 13.57 -5.87
N PRO A 373 13.45 13.94 -7.15
CA PRO A 373 13.28 13.01 -8.26
C PRO A 373 14.52 12.11 -8.43
N ALA A 374 14.35 10.99 -9.13
CA ALA A 374 15.37 9.97 -9.33
C ALA A 374 16.70 10.53 -9.88
N GLU A 375 16.64 11.45 -10.84
CA GLU A 375 17.84 12.05 -11.46
C GLU A 375 18.66 12.87 -10.43
N VAL A 376 17.97 13.60 -9.54
CA VAL A 376 18.62 14.31 -8.45
C VAL A 376 19.24 13.33 -7.46
N ALA A 377 18.49 12.28 -7.10
CA ALA A 377 18.97 11.24 -6.19
C ALA A 377 20.21 10.51 -6.76
N LEU A 378 20.23 10.23 -8.08
CA LEU A 378 21.39 9.68 -8.78
C LEU A 378 22.59 10.65 -8.71
N SER A 379 22.35 11.94 -8.94
CA SER A 379 23.44 12.95 -8.96
C SER A 379 24.12 13.16 -7.61
N ILE A 380 23.44 12.87 -6.50
CA ILE A 380 24.00 12.95 -5.14
C ILE A 380 24.46 11.59 -4.57
N GLY A 381 24.29 10.49 -5.34
CA GLY A 381 24.70 9.15 -4.93
C GLY A 381 23.73 8.43 -3.98
N LEU A 382 22.47 8.86 -3.90
CA LEU A 382 21.42 8.19 -3.13
C LEU A 382 20.77 7.03 -3.93
N VAL A 383 20.83 7.10 -5.26
CA VAL A 383 20.39 6.07 -6.20
C VAL A 383 21.57 5.67 -7.06
N ASP A 384 21.70 4.38 -7.39
CA ASP A 384 22.84 3.86 -8.15
C ASP A 384 22.61 3.94 -9.67
N TYR A 385 21.38 3.70 -10.12
CA TYR A 385 21.03 3.69 -11.54
C TYR A 385 19.65 4.29 -11.77
N VAL A 386 19.50 4.99 -12.90
CA VAL A 386 18.20 5.42 -13.42
C VAL A 386 18.07 4.89 -14.84
N PHE A 387 17.01 4.13 -15.11
CA PHE A 387 16.73 3.56 -16.43
C PHE A 387 15.30 3.91 -16.87
N ALA A 388 15.12 4.02 -18.17
CA ALA A 388 13.79 4.20 -18.74
C ALA A 388 12.86 3.04 -18.35
N PRO A 389 11.56 3.30 -18.14
CA PRO A 389 10.62 2.27 -17.70
C PRO A 389 10.55 1.04 -18.59
N ASP A 390 10.75 1.15 -19.88
CA ASP A 390 10.76 0.05 -20.85
C ASP A 390 12.09 -0.73 -20.89
N GLU A 391 13.18 -0.16 -20.39
CA GLU A 391 14.50 -0.76 -20.36
C GLU A 391 14.89 -1.39 -19.02
N ILE A 392 14.34 -0.92 -17.91
CA ILE A 392 14.79 -1.21 -16.55
C ILE A 392 14.91 -2.72 -16.28
N GLU A 393 13.95 -3.53 -16.74
CA GLU A 393 13.97 -4.98 -16.55
C GLU A 393 15.16 -5.64 -17.25
N ASN A 394 15.37 -5.29 -18.51
CA ASN A 394 16.49 -5.83 -19.31
C ASN A 394 17.83 -5.37 -18.77
N LYS A 395 17.93 -4.10 -18.32
CA LYS A 395 19.15 -3.54 -17.73
C LYS A 395 19.50 -4.22 -16.41
N ILE A 396 18.53 -4.43 -15.51
CA ILE A 396 18.75 -5.16 -14.25
C ILE A 396 19.26 -6.57 -14.55
N ARG A 397 18.58 -7.34 -15.42
CA ARG A 397 18.99 -8.70 -15.76
C ARG A 397 20.38 -8.76 -16.39
N SER A 398 20.66 -7.90 -17.36
CA SER A 398 21.96 -7.86 -18.02
C SER A 398 23.09 -7.51 -17.04
N LEU A 399 22.91 -6.49 -16.19
CA LEU A 399 23.92 -6.08 -15.22
C LEU A 399 24.20 -7.13 -14.15
N ILE A 400 23.17 -7.87 -13.72
CA ILE A 400 23.33 -8.99 -12.78
C ILE A 400 24.09 -10.14 -13.46
N ALA A 401 23.66 -10.57 -14.66
CA ALA A 401 24.30 -11.64 -15.41
C ALA A 401 25.77 -11.35 -15.74
N ASP A 402 26.10 -10.09 -16.02
CA ASP A 402 27.47 -9.64 -16.29
C ASP A 402 28.33 -9.43 -15.02
N GLY A 403 27.77 -9.58 -13.83
CA GLY A 403 28.44 -9.25 -12.55
C GLY A 403 28.77 -7.76 -12.40
N LYS A 404 28.04 -6.88 -13.10
CA LYS A 404 28.26 -5.43 -13.12
C LYS A 404 27.24 -4.64 -12.30
N MET A 405 26.30 -5.31 -11.67
CA MET A 405 25.33 -4.68 -10.76
C MET A 405 26.03 -4.37 -9.42
N VAL A 406 26.61 -3.18 -9.32
CA VAL A 406 27.40 -2.77 -8.16
C VAL A 406 26.85 -1.46 -7.59
N PRO A 407 26.92 -1.26 -6.26
CA PRO A 407 26.58 -0.01 -5.62
C PRO A 407 27.49 1.15 -6.11
N LYS A 408 26.89 2.32 -6.31
CA LYS A 408 27.59 3.56 -6.67
C LYS A 408 27.49 4.59 -5.54
N LYS A 409 27.62 4.13 -4.31
CA LYS A 409 27.48 4.94 -3.09
C LYS A 409 28.55 6.06 -3.03
N GLY A 410 28.12 7.23 -2.58
CA GLY A 410 28.98 8.39 -2.39
C GLY A 410 29.32 9.13 -3.69
N ARG A 411 29.50 10.44 -3.58
CA ARG A 411 30.01 11.29 -4.66
C ARG A 411 31.13 12.16 -4.10
N LYS A 412 32.17 12.41 -4.90
CA LYS A 412 33.15 13.43 -4.58
C LYS A 412 32.48 14.80 -4.62
N ASP A 413 32.98 15.75 -3.85
CA ASP A 413 32.40 17.09 -3.75
C ASP A 413 32.31 17.78 -5.11
N GLU A 414 33.32 17.61 -5.95
CA GLU A 414 33.40 18.19 -7.29
C GLU A 414 32.38 17.56 -8.26
N GLU A 415 31.89 16.37 -7.96
CA GLU A 415 30.89 15.66 -8.77
C GLU A 415 29.45 16.03 -8.38
N LEU A 416 29.24 16.71 -7.25
CA LEU A 416 27.92 17.14 -6.81
C LEU A 416 27.37 18.24 -7.70
N PRO A 417 26.05 18.29 -7.94
CA PRO A 417 25.43 19.44 -8.59
C PRO A 417 25.69 20.74 -7.85
N PRO A 418 25.76 21.90 -8.53
CA PRO A 418 26.09 23.19 -7.92
C PRO A 418 25.22 23.57 -6.71
N GLU A 419 23.94 23.19 -6.72
CA GLU A 419 23.03 23.37 -5.57
C GLU A 419 23.55 22.63 -4.35
N PHE A 420 23.93 21.36 -4.49
CA PHE A 420 24.38 20.50 -3.38
C PHE A 420 25.82 20.82 -2.93
N GLN A 421 26.67 21.32 -3.83
CA GLN A 421 27.97 21.86 -3.45
C GLN A 421 27.83 23.06 -2.50
N LYS A 422 26.80 23.91 -2.70
CA LYS A 422 26.50 25.04 -1.80
C LYS A 422 25.83 24.58 -0.50
N ILE A 423 24.94 23.60 -0.56
CA ILE A 423 24.20 23.08 0.60
C ILE A 423 25.11 22.33 1.57
N LYS A 424 26.00 21.49 1.07
CA LYS A 424 26.83 20.61 1.90
C LYS A 424 27.58 21.36 3.03
N PRO A 425 28.31 22.45 2.79
CA PRO A 425 28.99 23.19 3.87
C PRO A 425 28.00 23.88 4.82
N LEU A 426 26.81 24.26 4.37
CA LEU A 426 25.81 24.88 5.24
C LEU A 426 25.27 23.91 6.29
N PHE A 427 25.27 22.58 6.02
CA PHE A 427 24.83 21.53 6.93
C PHE A 427 26.00 20.79 7.61
N ALA A 428 27.19 21.38 7.64
CA ALA A 428 28.29 20.93 8.49
C ALA A 428 27.88 21.02 9.97
N ASP A 429 28.46 20.16 10.82
CA ASP A 429 28.01 19.97 12.21
C ASP A 429 28.03 21.28 13.01
N GLU A 430 29.03 22.15 12.79
CA GLU A 430 29.16 23.47 13.44
C GLU A 430 28.00 24.44 13.14
N ASN A 431 27.26 24.21 12.02
CA ASN A 431 26.17 25.09 11.59
C ASN A 431 24.78 24.60 12.03
N ILE A 432 24.67 23.37 12.50
CA ILE A 432 23.37 22.73 12.75
C ILE A 432 22.55 23.46 13.82
N GLU A 433 23.19 23.89 14.93
CA GLU A 433 22.48 24.63 15.97
C GLU A 433 21.93 25.99 15.46
N ALA A 434 22.57 26.59 14.47
CA ALA A 434 22.07 27.81 13.85
C ALA A 434 20.78 27.53 13.03
N TRP A 435 20.70 26.38 12.33
CA TRP A 435 19.48 25.95 11.65
C TRP A 435 18.35 25.67 12.64
N LEU A 436 18.62 24.88 13.67
CA LEU A 436 17.62 24.49 14.67
C LEU A 436 17.07 25.68 15.48
N ASN A 437 17.86 26.74 15.64
CA ASN A 437 17.47 27.97 16.35
C ASN A 437 16.96 29.08 15.42
N GLY A 438 16.76 28.81 14.12
CA GLY A 438 16.17 29.75 13.17
C GLY A 438 17.05 30.95 12.76
N LYS A 439 18.37 30.91 13.02
CA LYS A 439 19.27 32.03 12.73
C LYS A 439 19.38 32.40 11.25
N TYR A 440 19.02 31.48 10.34
CA TYR A 440 19.11 31.69 8.90
C TYR A 440 17.82 32.21 8.25
N LEU A 441 16.78 32.54 9.03
CA LEU A 441 15.50 33.03 8.50
C LEU A 441 15.62 34.35 7.73
N ASP A 442 16.52 35.23 8.19
CA ASP A 442 16.77 36.53 7.60
C ASP A 442 18.05 36.56 6.74
N SER A 443 18.51 35.41 6.26
CA SER A 443 19.70 35.32 5.41
C SER A 443 19.49 36.07 4.08
N GLU A 444 20.47 36.82 3.63
CA GLU A 444 20.50 37.50 2.33
C GLU A 444 20.64 36.49 1.17
N ASP A 445 21.25 35.31 1.42
CA ASP A 445 21.29 34.24 0.42
C ASP A 445 19.94 33.56 0.25
N ALA A 446 19.39 33.66 -0.96
CA ALA A 446 18.05 33.16 -1.28
C ALA A 446 17.87 31.66 -1.03
N LEU A 447 18.91 30.83 -1.27
CA LEU A 447 18.86 29.39 -1.03
C LEU A 447 18.80 29.10 0.48
N THR A 448 19.64 29.77 1.26
CA THR A 448 19.70 29.66 2.73
C THR A 448 18.38 30.12 3.36
N ALA A 449 17.87 31.30 2.99
CA ALA A 449 16.62 31.84 3.50
C ALA A 449 15.42 30.94 3.18
N ARG A 450 15.35 30.42 1.94
CA ARG A 450 14.29 29.47 1.53
C ARG A 450 14.37 28.17 2.35
N THR A 451 15.57 27.64 2.55
CA THR A 451 15.79 26.40 3.31
C THR A 451 15.40 26.61 4.78
N ALA A 452 15.76 27.75 5.38
CA ALA A 452 15.41 28.11 6.75
C ALA A 452 13.88 28.18 6.95
N LYS A 453 13.16 28.78 6.01
CA LYS A 453 11.68 28.83 6.05
C LYS A 453 11.05 27.43 5.98
N ILE A 454 11.65 26.50 5.22
CA ILE A 454 11.19 25.11 5.17
C ILE A 454 11.41 24.42 6.51
N ILE A 455 12.60 24.55 7.08
CA ILE A 455 12.97 23.93 8.37
C ILE A 455 12.13 24.50 9.51
N ALA A 456 11.89 25.81 9.54
CA ALA A 456 11.04 26.46 10.55
C ALA A 456 9.58 25.96 10.55
N GLY A 457 9.11 25.36 9.46
CA GLY A 457 7.81 24.71 9.37
C GLY A 457 7.80 23.24 9.81
N LYS A 458 8.89 22.69 10.34
CA LYS A 458 9.02 21.33 10.81
C LYS A 458 8.87 21.24 12.32
N ALA A 459 8.59 20.03 12.85
CA ALA A 459 8.49 19.80 14.28
C ALA A 459 9.86 19.97 14.96
N PRO A 460 10.03 20.93 15.90
CA PRO A 460 11.33 21.25 16.46
C PRO A 460 11.99 20.08 17.19
N LEU A 461 11.22 19.28 17.93
CA LEU A 461 11.74 18.10 18.64
C LEU A 461 12.18 17.02 17.65
N ALA A 462 11.41 16.78 16.57
CA ALA A 462 11.78 15.82 15.56
C ALA A 462 13.10 16.17 14.86
N LEU A 463 13.35 17.45 14.60
CA LEU A 463 14.62 17.93 14.06
C LEU A 463 15.79 17.68 15.02
N ARG A 464 15.61 17.99 16.32
CA ARG A 464 16.64 17.79 17.35
C ARG A 464 16.97 16.31 17.54
N PHE A 465 15.96 15.44 17.65
CA PHE A 465 16.19 14.01 17.74
C PHE A 465 16.84 13.44 16.48
N ALA A 466 16.39 13.83 15.28
CA ALA A 466 17.03 13.39 14.04
C ALA A 466 18.52 13.77 14.01
N ASN A 467 18.87 15.01 14.46
CA ASN A 467 20.26 15.42 14.56
C ASN A 467 21.07 14.55 15.54
N GLN A 468 20.56 14.38 16.77
CA GLN A 468 21.24 13.59 17.80
C GLN A 468 21.47 12.15 17.35
N ILE A 469 20.46 11.52 16.74
CA ILE A 469 20.52 10.14 16.26
C ILE A 469 21.53 9.99 15.13
N ILE A 470 21.55 10.91 14.16
CA ILE A 470 22.54 10.90 13.08
C ILE A 470 23.95 11.00 13.65
N ASP A 471 24.19 11.97 14.55
CA ASP A 471 25.53 12.22 15.10
C ASP A 471 25.98 11.07 16.00
N ALA A 472 25.13 10.56 16.86
CA ALA A 472 25.46 9.45 17.77
C ALA A 472 25.76 8.15 17.01
N GLY A 473 25.02 7.86 15.94
CA GLY A 473 25.14 6.58 15.24
C GLY A 473 26.13 6.54 14.10
N TYR A 474 26.57 7.68 13.56
CA TYR A 474 27.33 7.73 12.31
C TYR A 474 28.65 6.94 12.33
N GLU A 475 29.41 7.03 13.41
CA GLU A 475 30.70 6.33 13.58
C GLU A 475 30.54 4.89 14.11
N MET A 476 29.31 4.47 14.45
CA MET A 476 29.06 3.12 14.95
C MET A 476 28.94 2.12 13.78
N ALA A 477 29.06 0.83 14.07
CA ALA A 477 28.58 -0.21 13.16
C ALA A 477 27.10 0.05 12.83
N LEU A 478 26.68 -0.20 11.58
CA LEU A 478 25.34 0.18 11.09
C LEU A 478 24.21 -0.32 12.00
N SER A 479 24.24 -1.60 12.41
CA SER A 479 23.23 -2.18 13.29
C SER A 479 23.11 -1.48 14.66
N ASN A 480 24.22 -1.02 15.22
CA ASN A 480 24.23 -0.24 16.47
C ASN A 480 23.74 1.19 16.24
N GLY A 481 24.13 1.81 15.11
CA GLY A 481 23.66 3.14 14.73
C GLY A 481 22.15 3.16 14.53
N VAL A 482 21.59 2.19 13.82
CA VAL A 482 20.13 2.05 13.60
C VAL A 482 19.36 1.94 14.92
N ARG A 483 19.92 1.25 15.92
CA ARG A 483 19.31 1.15 17.25
C ARG A 483 19.20 2.50 17.99
N GLN A 484 20.02 3.52 17.64
CA GLN A 484 19.87 4.86 18.22
C GLN A 484 18.49 5.46 17.90
N GLU A 485 17.87 5.08 16.78
CA GLU A 485 16.51 5.51 16.44
C GLU A 485 15.47 5.01 17.44
N LEU A 486 15.67 3.83 18.03
CA LEU A 486 14.73 3.28 19.05
C LEU A 486 14.86 4.01 20.40
N ALA A 487 16.02 4.57 20.72
CA ALA A 487 16.28 5.17 22.03
C ALA A 487 15.34 6.34 22.34
N HIS A 488 14.87 7.08 21.32
CA HIS A 488 14.00 8.24 21.48
C HIS A 488 12.58 8.01 20.93
N LEU A 489 12.24 6.75 20.55
CA LEU A 489 11.00 6.49 19.84
C LEU A 489 9.76 6.77 20.68
N ASN A 490 9.70 6.27 21.92
CA ASN A 490 8.58 6.54 22.82
C ASN A 490 8.48 8.01 23.17
N GLU A 491 9.62 8.70 23.32
CA GLU A 491 9.66 10.12 23.61
C GLU A 491 9.04 10.94 22.48
N ILE A 492 9.46 10.70 21.21
CA ILE A 492 8.92 11.45 20.06
C ILE A 492 7.44 11.17 19.85
N PHE A 493 6.98 9.91 19.96
CA PHE A 493 5.57 9.57 19.80
C PHE A 493 4.66 10.05 20.95
N SER A 494 5.23 10.41 22.10
CA SER A 494 4.48 11.02 23.22
C SER A 494 4.26 12.51 23.08
N THR A 495 4.91 13.17 22.10
CA THR A 495 4.80 14.62 21.89
C THR A 495 3.45 15.03 21.32
N ALA A 496 2.99 16.22 21.65
CA ALA A 496 1.82 16.82 21.01
C ALA A 496 2.05 16.98 19.49
N ASP A 497 3.28 17.32 19.09
CA ASP A 497 3.65 17.53 17.69
C ASP A 497 3.54 16.26 16.86
N ALA A 498 3.83 15.07 17.40
CA ALA A 498 3.62 13.80 16.71
C ALA A 498 2.13 13.57 16.40
N LEU A 499 1.25 13.75 17.37
CA LEU A 499 -0.20 13.59 17.15
C LEU A 499 -0.75 14.64 16.18
N ILE A 500 -0.35 15.89 16.32
CA ILE A 500 -0.73 17.00 15.43
C ILE A 500 -0.29 16.68 13.99
N GLY A 501 0.98 16.32 13.81
CA GLY A 501 1.56 16.05 12.50
C GLY A 501 0.94 14.85 11.81
N LEU A 502 0.89 13.70 12.48
CA LEU A 502 0.31 12.46 11.95
C LEU A 502 -1.17 12.62 11.57
N THR A 503 -1.96 13.36 12.36
CA THR A 503 -3.39 13.59 12.06
C THR A 503 -3.64 14.65 11.00
N SER A 504 -2.64 15.45 10.62
CA SER A 504 -2.72 16.50 9.60
C SER A 504 -2.50 15.98 8.16
N VAL A 505 -1.98 14.76 8.01
CA VAL A 505 -1.68 14.19 6.68
C VAL A 505 -2.93 14.16 5.81
N GLY A 506 -2.83 14.75 4.61
CA GLY A 506 -3.95 14.91 3.68
C GLY A 506 -4.96 16.00 4.04
N LYS A 507 -4.76 16.75 5.13
CA LYS A 507 -5.70 17.79 5.61
C LYS A 507 -5.13 19.21 5.61
N GLY A 508 -3.82 19.37 5.48
CA GLY A 508 -3.16 20.69 5.47
C GLY A 508 -1.83 20.69 6.20
N ARG A 509 -1.24 21.87 6.38
CA ARG A 509 0.04 22.02 7.08
C ARG A 509 -0.20 22.09 8.60
N PRO A 510 0.49 21.26 9.40
CA PRO A 510 0.40 21.33 10.85
C PRO A 510 1.08 22.59 11.38
N VAL A 511 0.63 23.06 12.55
CA VAL A 511 1.33 24.08 13.34
C VAL A 511 1.87 23.37 14.57
N PHE A 512 3.19 23.22 14.63
CA PHE A 512 3.87 22.54 15.70
C PHE A 512 4.06 23.44 16.93
N GLN A 513 4.09 22.85 18.11
CA GLN A 513 4.17 23.54 19.41
C GLN A 513 5.54 23.38 20.08
N GLY A 514 6.38 22.47 19.60
CA GLY A 514 7.68 22.16 20.20
C GLY A 514 7.59 21.42 21.53
N LYS A 515 6.53 20.66 21.76
CA LYS A 515 6.29 19.93 23.01
C LYS A 515 5.53 18.62 22.79
#